data_86bd04c03a49b9e277fd8c31cbcc7f85
#
_entry.id   86bd04c03a49b9e277fd8c31cbcc7f85
#
_cell.length_a   1.000
_cell.length_b   1.000
_cell.length_c   1.000
_cell.angle_alpha   90.00
_cell.angle_beta   90.00
_cell.angle_gamma   90.00
#
_symmetry.space_group_name_H-M   'P 1'
#
loop_
_entity.id
_entity.type
_entity.pdbx_description
1 polymer ?
#
loop_
_entity_poly.entity_id
_entity_poly.type
_entity_poly.pdbx_seq_one_letter_code
_entity_poly.pdbx_strand_id
1 'polypeptide(L)'
;MDPTTVFCPNLACPARGQIGQGNIGIHARQDKRFLCTVCRKTFSATTGTAFYRLRTAAETVALVVTLLAHGCPVQAIVAAFGFDERTVADWWARSGRQGQAVQECLVEQPRDLGQVQADEIRVKKQGGIVWMALAMMVKTRLWLGGEVSEQRDMPLIRQLIERVKRCAARRPLLVCTDGLVSYIRAIRETFREPAHTGQGGRPRLRPWRHVLIAQVVKRYERRRVVETERRIVDGTPARVETLRRRSQGDGVINTAYIERLNATFRARLASLTRRGRALARRTLRLQDGMYLIGTVYNF
;
A
#
# COMPACT_ATOMS: atom_id res chain seq x y z
N MET A 1 -22.20 -11.61 23.73
CA MET A 1 -22.42 -11.24 22.31
C MET A 1 -23.24 -9.97 22.29
N ASP A 2 -22.68 -8.90 21.77
CA ASP A 2 -23.35 -7.62 21.65
C ASP A 2 -23.58 -7.31 20.16
N PRO A 3 -24.84 -7.26 19.66
CA PRO A 3 -25.14 -6.97 18.28
C PRO A 3 -24.90 -5.48 17.91
N THR A 4 -24.72 -4.60 18.90
CA THR A 4 -24.50 -3.18 18.65
C THR A 4 -23.04 -2.87 18.25
N THR A 5 -22.11 -3.83 18.45
CA THR A 5 -20.69 -3.68 18.15
C THR A 5 -20.27 -4.27 16.81
N VAL A 6 -21.20 -4.90 16.09
CA VAL A 6 -20.94 -5.60 14.82
C VAL A 6 -21.78 -5.03 13.69
N PHE A 7 -21.33 -5.24 12.47
CA PHE A 7 -22.04 -4.83 11.24
C PHE A 7 -22.20 -5.99 10.28
N CYS A 8 -23.12 -5.87 9.33
CA CYS A 8 -23.32 -6.87 8.28
C CYS A 8 -22.11 -6.88 7.32
N PRO A 9 -21.36 -8.00 7.20
CA PRO A 9 -20.20 -8.09 6.31
C PRO A 9 -20.55 -8.39 4.84
N ASN A 10 -21.81 -8.62 4.52
CA ASN A 10 -22.26 -8.95 3.16
C ASN A 10 -22.09 -7.75 2.23
N LEU A 11 -21.25 -7.89 1.19
CA LEU A 11 -20.95 -6.85 0.21
C LEU A 11 -22.16 -6.29 -0.52
N ALA A 12 -23.17 -7.12 -0.75
CA ALA A 12 -24.41 -6.75 -1.45
C ALA A 12 -25.52 -6.21 -0.51
N CYS A 13 -25.23 -6.07 0.80
CA CYS A 13 -26.24 -5.59 1.74
C CYS A 13 -26.23 -4.06 1.83
N PRO A 14 -27.39 -3.38 1.67
CA PRO A 14 -27.46 -1.92 1.84
C PRO A 14 -27.15 -1.45 3.26
N ALA A 15 -27.31 -2.32 4.28
CA ALA A 15 -26.94 -2.05 5.65
C ALA A 15 -25.50 -2.49 6.01
N ARG A 16 -24.66 -2.76 5.01
CA ARG A 16 -23.25 -3.10 5.24
C ARG A 16 -22.52 -1.98 5.97
N GLY A 17 -21.73 -2.34 7.00
CA GLY A 17 -20.92 -1.38 7.75
C GLY A 17 -21.69 -0.52 8.75
N GLN A 18 -23.02 -0.59 8.80
CA GLN A 18 -23.82 0.13 9.78
C GLN A 18 -23.75 -0.57 11.14
N ILE A 19 -23.22 0.15 12.14
CA ILE A 19 -23.05 -0.31 13.52
C ILE A 19 -24.10 0.38 14.40
N GLY A 20 -24.71 -0.35 15.36
CA GLY A 20 -25.62 0.22 16.35
C GLY A 20 -26.97 0.70 15.83
N GLN A 21 -27.34 0.37 14.58
CA GLN A 21 -28.58 0.82 13.95
C GLN A 21 -29.77 -0.15 14.16
N GLY A 22 -29.67 -1.12 15.06
CA GLY A 22 -30.72 -2.10 15.30
C GLY A 22 -30.93 -3.12 14.16
N ASN A 23 -30.11 -3.07 13.13
CA ASN A 23 -30.16 -3.93 11.95
C ASN A 23 -29.49 -5.29 12.13
N ILE A 24 -28.91 -5.56 13.30
CA ILE A 24 -28.26 -6.83 13.64
C ILE A 24 -28.93 -7.45 14.86
N GLY A 25 -29.33 -8.71 14.74
CA GLY A 25 -29.84 -9.52 15.84
C GLY A 25 -28.94 -10.70 16.17
N ILE A 26 -29.18 -11.34 17.32
CA ILE A 26 -28.52 -12.59 17.68
C ILE A 26 -29.26 -13.75 17.05
N HIS A 27 -28.59 -14.53 16.19
CA HIS A 27 -29.17 -15.73 15.56
C HIS A 27 -29.01 -16.97 16.43
N ALA A 28 -27.79 -17.25 16.86
CA ALA A 28 -27.48 -18.41 17.72
C ALA A 28 -26.39 -18.03 18.72
N ARG A 29 -26.70 -18.09 20.03
CA ARG A 29 -25.76 -17.73 21.11
C ARG A 29 -24.63 -18.75 21.23
N GLN A 30 -24.95 -20.06 21.15
CA GLN A 30 -23.97 -21.15 21.24
C GLN A 30 -22.92 -21.06 20.12
N ASP A 31 -23.33 -20.80 18.89
CA ASP A 31 -22.47 -20.71 17.71
C ASP A 31 -21.88 -19.31 17.51
N LYS A 32 -22.17 -18.37 18.41
CA LYS A 32 -21.73 -16.96 18.33
C LYS A 32 -22.07 -16.33 16.98
N ARG A 33 -23.32 -16.56 16.49
CA ARG A 33 -23.79 -16.06 15.20
C ARG A 33 -24.78 -14.91 15.35
N PHE A 34 -24.63 -13.94 14.48
CA PHE A 34 -25.54 -12.80 14.28
C PHE A 34 -26.38 -12.98 13.02
N LEU A 35 -27.51 -12.29 12.94
CA LEU A 35 -28.40 -12.20 11.81
C LEU A 35 -28.52 -10.73 11.38
N CYS A 36 -28.28 -10.42 10.11
CA CYS A 36 -28.67 -9.14 9.54
C CYS A 36 -30.18 -9.16 9.20
N THR A 37 -30.97 -8.27 9.80
CA THR A 37 -32.42 -8.19 9.57
C THR A 37 -32.74 -7.69 8.17
N VAL A 38 -31.84 -6.97 7.50
CA VAL A 38 -32.01 -6.42 6.15
C VAL A 38 -31.78 -7.46 5.05
N CYS A 39 -30.63 -8.14 5.04
CA CYS A 39 -30.30 -9.13 4.01
C CYS A 39 -30.56 -10.59 4.43
N ARG A 40 -31.02 -10.82 5.67
CA ARG A 40 -31.32 -12.14 6.24
C ARG A 40 -30.16 -13.14 6.26
N LYS A 41 -28.94 -12.70 6.03
CA LYS A 41 -27.73 -13.54 6.13
C LYS A 41 -27.22 -13.60 7.55
N THR A 42 -26.77 -14.79 7.96
CA THR A 42 -26.11 -14.99 9.27
C THR A 42 -24.59 -14.91 9.12
N PHE A 43 -23.92 -14.41 10.14
CA PHE A 43 -22.47 -14.25 10.17
C PHE A 43 -21.90 -14.33 11.60
N SER A 44 -20.61 -14.57 11.73
CA SER A 44 -19.88 -14.43 13.01
C SER A 44 -19.22 -13.05 13.09
N ALA A 45 -18.88 -12.58 14.29
CA ALA A 45 -18.19 -11.28 14.46
C ALA A 45 -16.89 -11.16 13.65
N THR A 46 -16.24 -12.29 13.38
CA THR A 46 -14.97 -12.34 12.63
C THR A 46 -15.15 -12.51 11.12
N THR A 47 -16.38 -12.64 10.62
CA THR A 47 -16.63 -12.81 9.18
C THR A 47 -16.12 -11.58 8.39
N GLY A 48 -15.31 -11.83 7.38
CA GLY A 48 -14.69 -10.76 6.58
C GLY A 48 -13.41 -10.17 7.19
N THR A 49 -12.90 -10.74 8.27
CA THR A 49 -11.63 -10.36 8.89
C THR A 49 -10.58 -11.46 8.75
N ALA A 50 -9.31 -11.13 9.05
CA ALA A 50 -8.22 -12.09 9.08
C ALA A 50 -8.43 -13.22 10.13
N PHE A 51 -9.30 -12.98 11.13
CA PHE A 51 -9.59 -13.91 12.21
C PHE A 51 -10.69 -14.93 11.89
N TYR A 52 -11.33 -14.83 10.72
CA TYR A 52 -12.45 -15.70 10.37
C TYR A 52 -12.06 -17.19 10.38
N ARG A 53 -12.84 -18.01 11.12
CA ARG A 53 -12.61 -19.44 11.27
C ARG A 53 -11.25 -19.82 11.90
N LEU A 54 -10.60 -18.95 12.61
CA LEU A 54 -9.45 -19.33 13.43
C LEU A 54 -9.93 -19.95 14.75
N ARG A 55 -9.22 -20.99 15.21
CA ARG A 55 -9.46 -21.62 16.51
C ARG A 55 -8.69 -20.91 17.62
N THR A 56 -7.55 -20.31 17.29
CA THR A 56 -6.73 -19.52 18.20
C THR A 56 -7.44 -18.22 18.54
N ALA A 57 -7.35 -17.77 19.78
CA ALA A 57 -7.92 -16.53 20.26
C ALA A 57 -7.42 -15.34 19.42
N ALA A 58 -8.33 -14.40 19.10
CA ALA A 58 -8.02 -13.27 18.23
C ALA A 58 -6.88 -12.40 18.78
N GLU A 59 -6.81 -12.24 20.08
CA GLU A 59 -5.78 -11.47 20.80
C GLU A 59 -4.39 -12.07 20.59
N THR A 60 -4.28 -13.39 20.66
CA THR A 60 -3.02 -14.11 20.42
C THR A 60 -2.58 -13.98 18.96
N VAL A 61 -3.52 -14.12 18.01
CA VAL A 61 -3.23 -13.93 16.59
C VAL A 61 -2.80 -12.50 16.31
N ALA A 62 -3.48 -11.51 16.90
CA ALA A 62 -3.14 -10.09 16.75
C ALA A 62 -1.73 -9.81 17.30
N LEU A 63 -1.37 -10.35 18.47
CA LEU A 63 -0.04 -10.23 19.03
C LEU A 63 1.04 -10.79 18.10
N VAL A 64 0.84 -12.00 17.58
CA VAL A 64 1.77 -12.65 16.66
C VAL A 64 1.91 -11.86 15.36
N VAL A 65 0.79 -11.40 14.78
CA VAL A 65 0.78 -10.58 13.54
C VAL A 65 1.49 -9.25 13.77
N THR A 66 1.32 -8.63 14.93
CA THR A 66 2.04 -7.40 15.29
C THR A 66 3.55 -7.64 15.36
N LEU A 67 3.99 -8.71 16.02
CA LEU A 67 5.42 -9.07 16.06
C LEU A 67 5.99 -9.30 14.65
N LEU A 68 5.25 -10.01 13.81
CA LEU A 68 5.62 -10.22 12.39
C LEU A 68 5.72 -8.91 11.62
N ALA A 69 4.76 -8.01 11.77
CA ALA A 69 4.74 -6.71 11.11
C ALA A 69 5.89 -5.79 11.55
N HIS A 70 6.46 -6.04 12.73
CA HIS A 70 7.65 -5.36 13.23
C HIS A 70 8.97 -6.10 12.94
N GLY A 71 8.92 -7.17 12.14
CA GLY A 71 10.11 -7.86 11.65
C GLY A 71 10.59 -9.00 12.54
N CYS A 72 9.80 -9.43 13.53
CA CYS A 72 10.14 -10.62 14.32
C CYS A 72 10.19 -11.87 13.41
N PRO A 73 11.27 -12.64 13.41
CA PRO A 73 11.39 -13.82 12.59
C PRO A 73 10.34 -14.88 12.94
N VAL A 74 9.77 -15.55 11.93
CA VAL A 74 8.80 -16.64 12.13
C VAL A 74 9.32 -17.70 13.08
N GLN A 75 10.59 -18.07 12.98
CA GLN A 75 11.22 -19.08 13.84
C GLN A 75 11.27 -18.65 15.32
N ALA A 76 11.45 -17.36 15.60
CA ALA A 76 11.40 -16.85 16.97
C ALA A 76 9.97 -16.95 17.55
N ILE A 77 8.95 -16.71 16.73
CA ILE A 77 7.55 -16.86 17.11
C ILE A 77 7.19 -18.32 17.36
N VAL A 78 7.62 -19.22 16.47
CA VAL A 78 7.46 -20.68 16.65
C VAL A 78 8.09 -21.13 17.96
N ALA A 79 9.32 -20.72 18.25
CA ALA A 79 10.03 -21.08 19.47
C ALA A 79 9.36 -20.50 20.74
N ALA A 80 8.89 -19.25 20.67
CA ALA A 80 8.33 -18.55 21.84
C ALA A 80 6.90 -19.00 22.19
N PHE A 81 6.07 -19.29 21.18
CA PHE A 81 4.64 -19.56 21.36
C PHE A 81 4.25 -21.03 21.11
N GLY A 82 5.16 -21.86 20.62
CA GLY A 82 4.88 -23.27 20.30
C GLY A 82 3.93 -23.49 19.12
N PHE A 83 3.72 -22.49 18.26
CA PHE A 83 2.88 -22.63 17.07
C PHE A 83 3.63 -23.33 15.95
N ASP A 84 2.87 -24.08 15.12
CA ASP A 84 3.40 -24.60 13.86
C ASP A 84 3.74 -23.48 12.88
N GLU A 85 4.86 -23.61 12.14
CA GLU A 85 5.33 -22.61 11.17
C GLU A 85 4.28 -22.31 10.09
N ARG A 86 3.51 -23.32 9.64
CA ARG A 86 2.47 -23.17 8.62
C ARG A 86 1.31 -22.34 9.16
N THR A 87 0.97 -22.49 10.44
CA THR A 87 -0.06 -21.68 11.12
C THR A 87 0.34 -20.23 11.17
N VAL A 88 1.57 -19.93 11.57
CA VAL A 88 2.10 -18.55 11.59
C VAL A 88 2.14 -17.96 10.17
N ALA A 89 2.53 -18.77 9.18
CA ALA A 89 2.55 -18.35 7.79
C ALA A 89 1.15 -18.12 7.19
N ASP A 90 0.12 -18.85 7.64
CA ASP A 90 -1.29 -18.59 7.25
C ASP A 90 -1.80 -17.28 7.86
N TRP A 91 -1.51 -17.00 9.12
CA TRP A 91 -1.87 -15.74 9.76
C TRP A 91 -1.22 -14.55 9.07
N TRP A 92 0.07 -14.67 8.68
CA TRP A 92 0.75 -13.67 7.85
C TRP A 92 -0.01 -13.39 6.55
N ALA A 93 -0.32 -14.44 5.80
CA ALA A 93 -0.99 -14.32 4.51
C ALA A 93 -2.41 -13.74 4.63
N ARG A 94 -3.19 -14.18 5.64
CA ARG A 94 -4.53 -13.65 5.91
C ARG A 94 -4.48 -12.16 6.27
N SER A 95 -3.55 -11.78 7.14
CA SER A 95 -3.38 -10.39 7.56
C SER A 95 -2.87 -9.49 6.43
N GLY A 96 -2.01 -10.01 5.55
CA GLY A 96 -1.58 -9.31 4.34
C GLY A 96 -2.74 -9.03 3.39
N ARG A 97 -3.59 -10.02 3.12
CA ARG A 97 -4.80 -9.84 2.30
C ARG A 97 -5.80 -8.87 2.94
N GLN A 98 -5.98 -8.95 4.25
CA GLN A 98 -6.82 -8.00 4.98
C GLN A 98 -6.24 -6.59 4.90
N GLY A 99 -4.91 -6.45 5.07
CA GLY A 99 -4.20 -5.18 4.89
C GLY A 99 -4.38 -4.59 3.50
N GLN A 100 -4.36 -5.42 2.45
CA GLN A 100 -4.67 -4.98 1.09
C GLN A 100 -6.10 -4.42 0.99
N ALA A 101 -7.09 -5.11 1.51
CA ALA A 101 -8.49 -4.66 1.49
C ALA A 101 -8.68 -3.34 2.29
N VAL A 102 -7.99 -3.19 3.42
CA VAL A 102 -7.98 -1.94 4.21
C VAL A 102 -7.34 -0.81 3.40
N GLN A 103 -6.21 -1.06 2.75
CA GLN A 103 -5.51 -0.10 1.90
C GLN A 103 -6.40 0.39 0.75
N GLU A 104 -7.04 -0.53 0.02
CA GLU A 104 -7.94 -0.21 -1.09
C GLU A 104 -9.18 0.57 -0.62
N CYS A 105 -9.72 0.26 0.55
CA CYS A 105 -10.90 0.92 1.10
C CYS A 105 -10.60 2.31 1.68
N LEU A 106 -9.53 2.46 2.46
CA LEU A 106 -9.27 3.66 3.26
C LEU A 106 -8.23 4.60 2.65
N VAL A 107 -7.25 4.07 1.92
CA VAL A 107 -6.15 4.86 1.38
C VAL A 107 -6.38 5.19 -0.10
N GLU A 108 -6.90 4.27 -0.91
CA GLU A 108 -7.18 4.53 -2.32
C GLU A 108 -8.46 5.38 -2.50
N GLN A 109 -8.49 6.52 -1.82
CA GLN A 109 -9.58 7.50 -1.90
C GLN A 109 -9.00 8.85 -2.38
N PRO A 110 -9.70 9.55 -3.30
CA PRO A 110 -9.23 10.82 -3.84
C PRO A 110 -9.00 11.88 -2.76
N ARG A 111 -7.76 12.37 -2.64
CA ARG A 111 -7.34 13.43 -1.71
C ARG A 111 -6.31 14.35 -2.33
N ASP A 112 -6.11 15.53 -1.75
CA ASP A 112 -5.04 16.45 -2.14
C ASP A 112 -3.69 15.89 -1.67
N LEU A 113 -2.96 15.27 -2.58
CA LEU A 113 -1.66 14.64 -2.28
C LEU A 113 -0.52 15.66 -2.16
N GLY A 114 -0.63 16.83 -2.81
CA GLY A 114 0.42 17.86 -2.87
C GLY A 114 1.70 17.35 -3.50
N GLN A 115 2.48 16.54 -2.79
CA GLN A 115 3.70 15.91 -3.28
C GLN A 115 3.73 14.41 -2.97
N VAL A 116 4.11 13.63 -3.96
CA VAL A 116 4.33 12.17 -3.88
C VAL A 116 5.78 11.87 -4.21
N GLN A 117 6.35 10.91 -3.51
CA GLN A 117 7.62 10.28 -3.86
C GLN A 117 7.39 8.79 -4.15
N ALA A 118 8.10 8.26 -5.13
CA ALA A 118 8.06 6.85 -5.52
C ALA A 118 9.47 6.32 -5.82
N ASP A 119 9.70 5.06 -5.46
CA ASP A 119 11.00 4.38 -5.66
C ASP A 119 10.81 2.86 -5.59
N GLU A 120 11.78 2.07 -6.08
CA GLU A 120 11.74 0.62 -6.04
C GLU A 120 12.83 0.02 -5.15
N ILE A 121 12.48 -1.08 -4.52
CA ILE A 121 13.40 -1.93 -3.77
C ILE A 121 13.69 -3.17 -4.59
N ARG A 122 14.98 -3.44 -4.83
CA ARG A 122 15.44 -4.72 -5.37
C ARG A 122 15.44 -5.78 -4.27
N VAL A 123 14.75 -6.87 -4.48
CA VAL A 123 14.58 -7.98 -3.53
C VAL A 123 15.22 -9.24 -4.10
N LYS A 124 16.04 -9.92 -3.31
CA LYS A 124 16.52 -11.26 -3.66
C LYS A 124 15.43 -12.28 -3.37
N LYS A 125 15.14 -13.11 -4.36
CA LYS A 125 14.25 -14.26 -4.28
C LYS A 125 15.04 -15.54 -4.55
N GLN A 126 14.59 -16.68 -4.06
CA GLN A 126 15.15 -17.96 -4.43
C GLN A 126 15.03 -18.15 -5.96
N GLY A 127 16.16 -18.31 -6.63
CA GLY A 127 16.23 -18.44 -8.09
C GLY A 127 16.14 -17.13 -8.89
N GLY A 128 16.19 -15.94 -8.24
CA GLY A 128 16.12 -14.69 -9.02
C GLY A 128 15.99 -13.41 -8.19
N ILE A 129 15.41 -12.42 -8.84
CA ILE A 129 15.19 -11.09 -8.30
C ILE A 129 13.70 -10.74 -8.44
N VAL A 130 13.17 -10.01 -7.49
CA VAL A 130 11.85 -9.39 -7.50
C VAL A 130 12.02 -7.91 -7.19
N TRP A 131 11.17 -7.08 -7.72
CA TRP A 131 11.13 -5.65 -7.47
C TRP A 131 9.87 -5.29 -6.70
N MET A 132 10.01 -4.45 -5.69
CA MET A 132 8.91 -3.88 -4.93
C MET A 132 8.93 -2.37 -5.11
N ALA A 133 7.97 -1.86 -5.84
CA ALA A 133 7.79 -0.43 -6.05
C ALA A 133 6.82 0.14 -5.02
N LEU A 134 7.18 1.26 -4.39
CA LEU A 134 6.42 1.91 -3.32
C LEU A 134 6.19 3.37 -3.65
N ALA A 135 5.05 3.92 -3.20
CA ALA A 135 4.74 5.34 -3.28
C ALA A 135 4.22 5.88 -1.95
N MET A 136 4.54 7.15 -1.65
CA MET A 136 4.06 7.81 -0.45
C MET A 136 3.72 9.28 -0.67
N MET A 137 2.75 9.77 0.06
CA MET A 137 2.44 11.19 0.20
C MET A 137 3.44 11.84 1.16
N VAL A 138 4.13 12.88 0.70
CA VAL A 138 5.23 13.49 1.47
C VAL A 138 4.73 14.20 2.73
N LYS A 139 3.66 14.95 2.65
CA LYS A 139 3.16 15.80 3.74
C LYS A 139 2.79 15.01 5.00
N THR A 140 2.08 13.92 4.85
CA THR A 140 1.57 13.10 5.96
C THR A 140 2.37 11.83 6.20
N ARG A 141 3.32 11.50 5.33
CA ARG A 141 4.06 10.24 5.30
C ARG A 141 3.18 9.02 4.96
N LEU A 142 1.95 9.22 4.52
CA LEU A 142 1.03 8.14 4.18
C LEU A 142 1.62 7.28 3.04
N TRP A 143 1.79 6.01 3.29
CA TRP A 143 2.08 5.04 2.25
C TRP A 143 0.84 4.88 1.36
N LEU A 144 0.96 5.21 0.08
CA LEU A 144 -0.14 5.17 -0.88
C LEU A 144 -0.37 3.79 -1.49
N GLY A 145 0.58 2.89 -1.31
CA GLY A 145 0.55 1.54 -1.84
C GLY A 145 1.86 1.14 -2.50
N GLY A 146 1.88 -0.09 -2.98
CA GLY A 146 3.02 -0.64 -3.69
C GLY A 146 2.61 -1.78 -4.62
N GLU A 147 3.56 -2.19 -5.46
CA GLU A 147 3.43 -3.30 -6.41
C GLU A 147 4.68 -4.18 -6.36
N VAL A 148 4.48 -5.46 -6.60
CA VAL A 148 5.57 -6.45 -6.62
C VAL A 148 5.61 -7.13 -7.97
N SER A 149 6.78 -7.14 -8.64
CA SER A 149 6.97 -7.78 -9.93
C SER A 149 8.31 -8.49 -10.02
N GLU A 150 8.41 -9.52 -10.84
CA GLU A 150 9.67 -10.19 -11.14
C GLU A 150 10.54 -9.36 -12.11
N GLN A 151 9.98 -8.33 -12.73
CA GLN A 151 10.67 -7.45 -13.66
C GLN A 151 10.60 -6.00 -13.21
N ARG A 152 11.70 -5.25 -13.42
CA ARG A 152 11.75 -3.79 -13.26
C ARG A 152 11.38 -3.14 -14.60
N ASP A 153 10.11 -3.20 -14.93
CA ASP A 153 9.61 -2.84 -16.24
C ASP A 153 8.51 -1.76 -16.18
N MET A 154 8.04 -1.38 -17.35
CA MET A 154 6.97 -0.41 -17.50
C MET A 154 5.63 -0.85 -16.85
N PRO A 155 5.20 -2.12 -16.93
CA PRO A 155 4.03 -2.63 -16.21
C PRO A 155 4.08 -2.39 -14.70
N LEU A 156 5.19 -2.72 -14.03
CA LEU A 156 5.37 -2.48 -12.60
C LEU A 156 5.15 -1.01 -12.23
N ILE A 157 5.84 -0.12 -12.94
CA ILE A 157 5.78 1.32 -12.67
C ILE A 157 4.38 1.87 -13.00
N ARG A 158 3.75 1.40 -14.09
CA ARG A 158 2.39 1.82 -14.45
C ARG A 158 1.39 1.44 -13.36
N GLN A 159 1.41 0.20 -12.87
CA GLN A 159 0.51 -0.26 -11.80
C GLN A 159 0.67 0.58 -10.53
N LEU A 160 1.92 0.90 -10.13
CA LEU A 160 2.16 1.78 -9.00
C LEU A 160 1.57 3.17 -9.23
N ILE A 161 1.78 3.78 -10.40
CA ILE A 161 1.27 5.12 -10.72
C ILE A 161 -0.26 5.14 -10.85
N GLU A 162 -0.88 4.06 -11.30
CA GLU A 162 -2.33 3.89 -11.28
C GLU A 162 -2.90 3.88 -9.86
N ARG A 163 -2.20 3.26 -8.87
CA ARG A 163 -2.58 3.38 -7.45
C ARG A 163 -2.48 4.82 -6.97
N VAL A 164 -1.38 5.50 -7.27
CA VAL A 164 -1.22 6.93 -6.93
C VAL A 164 -2.37 7.75 -7.51
N LYS A 165 -2.77 7.50 -8.76
CA LYS A 165 -3.91 8.19 -9.40
C LYS A 165 -5.23 7.94 -8.68
N ARG A 166 -5.49 6.70 -8.20
CA ARG A 166 -6.71 6.41 -7.42
C ARG A 166 -6.76 7.19 -6.09
N CYS A 167 -5.58 7.46 -5.50
CA CYS A 167 -5.47 8.28 -4.30
C CYS A 167 -5.54 9.80 -4.57
N ALA A 168 -5.39 10.24 -5.83
CA ALA A 168 -5.24 11.64 -6.17
C ALA A 168 -6.57 12.32 -6.50
N ALA A 169 -6.92 13.37 -5.78
CA ALA A 169 -7.92 14.33 -6.24
C ALA A 169 -7.35 15.16 -7.41
N ARG A 170 -8.24 15.81 -8.19
CA ARG A 170 -7.84 16.73 -9.29
C ARG A 170 -7.30 18.05 -8.75
N ARG A 171 -6.21 17.98 -8.03
CA ARG A 171 -5.48 19.11 -7.45
C ARG A 171 -4.04 19.12 -7.97
N PRO A 172 -3.32 20.24 -7.85
CA PRO A 172 -1.90 20.30 -8.21
C PRO A 172 -1.11 19.22 -7.45
N LEU A 173 -0.36 18.42 -8.21
CA LEU A 173 0.40 17.27 -7.72
C LEU A 173 1.83 17.31 -8.26
N LEU A 174 2.82 17.26 -7.37
CA LEU A 174 4.23 17.08 -7.72
C LEU A 174 4.61 15.61 -7.48
N VAL A 175 5.08 14.92 -8.49
CA VAL A 175 5.63 13.56 -8.36
C VAL A 175 7.14 13.62 -8.49
N CYS A 176 7.84 13.21 -7.43
CA CYS A 176 9.30 13.16 -7.38
C CYS A 176 9.76 11.70 -7.39
N THR A 177 10.65 11.36 -8.32
CA THR A 177 11.21 10.00 -8.46
C THR A 177 12.72 10.06 -8.64
N ASP A 178 13.35 8.88 -8.68
CA ASP A 178 14.72 8.75 -9.17
C ASP A 178 14.82 9.02 -10.69
N GLY A 179 16.00 8.81 -11.27
CA GLY A 179 16.28 9.01 -12.69
C GLY A 179 15.68 7.96 -13.64
N LEU A 180 14.85 7.01 -13.17
CA LEU A 180 14.27 5.98 -14.03
C LEU A 180 13.26 6.58 -15.01
N VAL A 181 13.55 6.45 -16.31
CA VAL A 181 12.75 7.04 -17.40
C VAL A 181 11.31 6.51 -17.46
N SER A 182 11.10 5.24 -17.04
CA SER A 182 9.78 4.62 -17.01
C SER A 182 8.77 5.39 -16.17
N TYR A 183 9.19 6.11 -15.11
CA TYR A 183 8.29 6.94 -14.31
C TYR A 183 7.67 8.08 -15.11
N ILE A 184 8.49 8.80 -15.90
CA ILE A 184 8.00 9.94 -16.71
C ILE A 184 6.89 9.45 -17.63
N ARG A 185 7.16 8.35 -18.34
CA ARG A 185 6.20 7.79 -19.28
C ARG A 185 4.95 7.28 -18.56
N ALA A 186 5.09 6.53 -17.47
CA ALA A 186 3.97 6.02 -16.70
C ALA A 186 3.08 7.14 -16.16
N ILE A 187 3.66 8.22 -15.61
CA ILE A 187 2.90 9.36 -15.09
C ILE A 187 2.14 10.04 -16.22
N ARG A 188 2.79 10.34 -17.35
CA ARG A 188 2.15 10.99 -18.49
C ARG A 188 1.05 10.16 -19.12
N GLU A 189 1.19 8.83 -19.17
CA GLU A 189 0.18 7.92 -19.72
C GLU A 189 -0.99 7.71 -18.74
N THR A 190 -0.73 7.65 -17.45
CA THR A 190 -1.72 7.35 -16.42
C THR A 190 -2.56 8.56 -16.05
N PHE A 191 -1.94 9.73 -15.83
CA PHE A 191 -2.65 10.96 -15.46
C PHE A 191 -3.31 11.62 -16.65
N ARG A 192 -4.24 10.92 -17.28
CA ARG A 192 -5.08 11.41 -18.40
C ARG A 192 -6.55 11.28 -18.04
N GLU A 193 -7.37 12.08 -18.68
CA GLU A 193 -8.82 12.07 -18.55
C GLU A 193 -9.50 12.14 -19.92
N PRO A 194 -10.72 11.61 -20.07
CA PRO A 194 -11.49 11.78 -21.30
C PRO A 194 -11.77 13.25 -21.56
N ALA A 195 -11.53 13.70 -22.80
CA ALA A 195 -11.99 14.99 -23.31
C ALA A 195 -13.30 14.77 -24.06
N HIS A 196 -14.42 15.16 -23.43
CA HIS A 196 -15.72 15.07 -24.06
C HIS A 196 -15.87 16.24 -25.04
N THR A 197 -15.95 15.94 -26.34
CA THR A 197 -16.10 16.92 -27.41
C THR A 197 -17.53 17.05 -27.93
N GLY A 198 -18.48 16.30 -27.33
CA GLY A 198 -19.87 16.22 -27.83
C GLY A 198 -20.04 15.34 -29.07
N GLN A 199 -18.97 14.84 -29.67
CA GLN A 199 -19.02 13.93 -30.80
C GLN A 199 -19.08 12.48 -30.34
N GLY A 200 -19.84 11.64 -31.06
CA GLY A 200 -19.91 10.20 -30.81
C GLY A 200 -18.55 9.52 -31.00
N GLY A 201 -18.36 8.36 -30.32
CA GLY A 201 -17.13 7.57 -30.37
C GLY A 201 -16.29 7.62 -29.10
N ARG A 202 -15.11 6.97 -29.12
CA ARG A 202 -14.20 6.93 -27.96
C ARG A 202 -13.58 8.31 -27.72
N PRO A 203 -13.78 8.92 -26.53
CA PRO A 203 -13.23 10.23 -26.24
C PRO A 203 -11.69 10.23 -26.28
N ARG A 204 -11.11 11.30 -26.81
CA ARG A 204 -9.66 11.51 -26.74
C ARG A 204 -9.23 11.71 -25.30
N LEU A 205 -8.07 11.18 -24.92
CA LEU A 205 -7.49 11.37 -23.60
C LEU A 205 -6.62 12.64 -23.60
N ARG A 206 -6.85 13.53 -22.65
CA ARG A 206 -6.00 14.70 -22.39
C ARG A 206 -5.24 14.55 -21.06
N PRO A 207 -4.00 15.06 -20.94
CA PRO A 207 -3.26 15.03 -19.69
C PRO A 207 -3.92 15.89 -18.60
N TRP A 208 -3.75 15.51 -17.34
CA TRP A 208 -4.04 16.38 -16.20
C TRP A 208 -3.04 17.54 -16.19
N ARG A 209 -3.54 18.77 -16.41
CA ARG A 209 -2.70 19.99 -16.53
C ARG A 209 -1.94 20.37 -15.25
N HIS A 210 -2.25 19.73 -14.13
CA HIS A 210 -1.74 20.09 -12.82
C HIS A 210 -0.77 19.04 -12.23
N VAL A 211 -0.37 18.04 -12.98
CA VAL A 211 0.66 17.08 -12.59
C VAL A 211 2.02 17.60 -13.04
N LEU A 212 2.91 17.73 -12.07
CA LEU A 212 4.29 18.18 -12.24
C LEU A 212 5.21 16.99 -11.96
N ILE A 213 6.31 16.90 -12.70
CA ILE A 213 7.27 15.79 -12.57
C ILE A 213 8.64 16.36 -12.30
N ALA A 214 9.27 15.87 -11.24
CA ALA A 214 10.66 16.15 -10.94
C ALA A 214 11.44 14.85 -10.69
N GLN A 215 12.71 14.84 -11.05
CA GLN A 215 13.61 13.72 -10.83
C GLN A 215 14.83 14.13 -10.02
N VAL A 216 15.30 13.20 -9.18
CA VAL A 216 16.57 13.31 -8.46
C VAL A 216 17.50 12.24 -9.00
N VAL A 217 18.43 12.64 -9.83
CA VAL A 217 19.39 11.75 -10.48
C VAL A 217 20.69 11.77 -9.69
N LYS A 218 21.09 10.62 -9.14
CA LYS A 218 22.33 10.46 -8.39
C LYS A 218 23.37 9.77 -9.27
N ARG A 219 24.52 10.41 -9.45
CA ARG A 219 25.69 9.79 -10.09
C ARG A 219 26.56 9.13 -9.01
N TYR A 220 26.96 7.92 -9.27
CA TYR A 220 27.78 7.14 -8.34
C TYR A 220 29.16 6.87 -8.93
N GLU A 221 30.21 7.10 -8.13
CA GLU A 221 31.56 6.63 -8.39
C GLU A 221 32.04 5.82 -7.18
N ARG A 222 32.63 4.65 -7.41
CA ARG A 222 33.10 3.75 -6.35
C ARG A 222 32.08 3.54 -5.22
N ARG A 223 30.78 3.43 -5.56
CA ARG A 223 29.63 3.29 -4.63
C ARG A 223 29.33 4.51 -3.75
N ARG A 224 29.93 5.67 -4.01
CA ARG A 224 29.63 6.93 -3.35
C ARG A 224 28.88 7.85 -4.31
N VAL A 225 27.93 8.61 -3.79
CA VAL A 225 27.24 9.64 -4.56
C VAL A 225 28.25 10.80 -4.76
N VAL A 226 28.61 11.08 -6.01
CA VAL A 226 29.52 12.18 -6.38
C VAL A 226 28.76 13.39 -6.85
N GLU A 227 27.56 13.21 -7.38
CA GLU A 227 26.74 14.29 -7.89
C GLU A 227 25.26 13.99 -7.70
N THR A 228 24.47 15.02 -7.44
CA THR A 228 23.00 14.92 -7.37
C THR A 228 22.40 16.01 -8.24
N GLU A 229 21.88 15.62 -9.38
CA GLU A 229 21.16 16.49 -10.30
C GLU A 229 19.66 16.48 -9.98
N ARG A 230 19.03 17.65 -9.98
CA ARG A 230 17.59 17.83 -9.79
C ARG A 230 16.98 18.38 -11.07
N ARG A 231 16.13 17.57 -11.71
CA ARG A 231 15.50 17.93 -12.99
C ARG A 231 14.03 18.19 -12.78
N ILE A 232 13.55 19.31 -13.29
CA ILE A 232 12.12 19.53 -13.49
C ILE A 232 11.81 19.04 -14.90
N VAL A 233 11.02 17.97 -15.00
CA VAL A 233 10.65 17.33 -16.27
C VAL A 233 9.39 17.96 -16.84
N ASP A 234 8.36 18.11 -15.98
CA ASP A 234 7.09 18.73 -16.34
C ASP A 234 6.70 19.76 -15.28
N GLY A 235 6.36 20.96 -15.72
CA GLY A 235 5.97 22.09 -14.87
C GLY A 235 6.98 23.23 -14.88
N THR A 236 6.61 24.34 -14.23
CA THR A 236 7.49 25.49 -14.05
C THR A 236 8.21 25.46 -12.71
N PRO A 237 9.43 26.01 -12.60
CA PRO A 237 10.15 26.04 -11.31
C PRO A 237 9.33 26.64 -10.16
N ALA A 238 8.60 27.72 -10.41
CA ALA A 238 7.78 28.39 -9.40
C ALA A 238 6.65 27.49 -8.87
N ARG A 239 5.97 26.73 -9.74
CA ARG A 239 4.89 25.80 -9.34
C ARG A 239 5.44 24.60 -8.58
N VAL A 240 6.57 24.05 -9.04
CA VAL A 240 7.25 22.94 -8.36
C VAL A 240 7.68 23.36 -6.96
N GLU A 241 8.28 24.56 -6.84
CA GLU A 241 8.72 25.10 -5.56
C GLU A 241 7.55 25.34 -4.59
N THR A 242 6.43 25.87 -5.08
CA THR A 242 5.21 26.07 -4.27
C THR A 242 4.70 24.76 -3.68
N LEU A 243 4.59 23.69 -4.48
CA LEU A 243 4.13 22.38 -4.01
C LEU A 243 5.14 21.73 -3.07
N ARG A 244 6.44 21.87 -3.37
CA ARG A 244 7.51 21.36 -2.51
C ARG A 244 7.42 22.00 -1.12
N ARG A 245 7.41 23.34 -1.04
CA ARG A 245 7.31 24.07 0.25
C ARG A 245 6.07 23.67 1.04
N ARG A 246 4.93 23.57 0.37
CA ARG A 246 3.66 23.18 1.02
C ARG A 246 3.69 21.76 1.60
N SER A 247 4.49 20.87 1.04
CA SER A 247 4.53 19.45 1.39
C SER A 247 5.67 19.06 2.35
N GLN A 248 6.84 19.64 2.17
CA GLN A 248 8.04 19.27 2.94
C GLN A 248 8.70 20.45 3.68
N GLY A 249 8.18 21.68 3.55
CA GLY A 249 8.80 22.87 4.14
C GLY A 249 10.02 23.32 3.37
N ASP A 250 11.05 23.79 4.06
CA ASP A 250 12.29 24.26 3.44
C ASP A 250 13.17 23.15 2.86
N GLY A 251 14.17 23.52 2.08
CA GLY A 251 15.12 22.61 1.45
C GLY A 251 14.97 22.52 -0.07
N VAL A 252 15.34 21.39 -0.63
CA VAL A 252 15.36 21.15 -2.09
C VAL A 252 14.54 19.91 -2.46
N ILE A 253 14.21 19.76 -3.75
CA ILE A 253 13.61 18.53 -4.27
C ILE A 253 14.50 17.35 -3.89
N ASN A 254 13.94 16.34 -3.25
CA ASN A 254 14.63 15.14 -2.82
C ASN A 254 13.73 13.90 -2.89
N THR A 255 14.32 12.71 -2.66
CA THR A 255 13.67 11.41 -2.52
C THR A 255 13.85 10.82 -1.12
N ALA A 256 14.25 11.65 -0.15
CA ALA A 256 14.63 11.18 1.18
C ALA A 256 13.48 10.50 1.94
N TYR A 257 12.25 10.92 1.69
CA TYR A 257 11.09 10.38 2.39
C TYR A 257 10.75 8.96 1.94
N ILE A 258 10.75 8.72 0.63
CA ILE A 258 10.54 7.36 0.10
C ILE A 258 11.75 6.46 0.43
N GLU A 259 12.97 6.97 0.43
CA GLU A 259 14.15 6.22 0.86
C GLU A 259 14.05 5.78 2.33
N ARG A 260 13.52 6.65 3.20
CA ARG A 260 13.26 6.32 4.61
C ARG A 260 12.15 5.26 4.74
N LEU A 261 11.08 5.37 3.95
CA LEU A 261 10.03 4.35 3.89
C LEU A 261 10.62 3.01 3.44
N ASN A 262 11.42 3.00 2.38
CA ASN A 262 12.13 1.82 1.90
C ASN A 262 13.02 1.19 2.98
N ALA A 263 13.68 2.01 3.80
CA ALA A 263 14.47 1.52 4.94
C ALA A 263 13.58 0.86 6.01
N THR A 264 12.40 1.42 6.30
CA THR A 264 11.42 0.82 7.21
C THR A 264 10.95 -0.55 6.70
N PHE A 265 10.61 -0.66 5.42
CA PHE A 265 10.24 -1.95 4.82
C PHE A 265 11.40 -2.95 4.87
N ARG A 266 12.64 -2.52 4.62
CA ARG A 266 13.82 -3.39 4.74
C ARG A 266 14.06 -3.87 6.17
N ALA A 267 13.79 -3.06 7.15
CA ALA A 267 13.94 -3.43 8.56
C ALA A 267 12.88 -4.45 9.03
N ARG A 268 11.65 -4.31 8.52
CA ARG A 268 10.50 -5.11 8.96
C ARG A 268 10.23 -6.37 8.12
N LEU A 269 10.70 -6.43 6.89
CA LEU A 269 10.52 -7.58 6.00
C LEU A 269 11.86 -8.29 5.80
N ALA A 270 12.04 -9.42 6.46
CA ALA A 270 13.32 -10.16 6.49
C ALA A 270 13.91 -10.44 5.10
N SER A 271 13.05 -10.69 4.09
CA SER A 271 13.46 -10.90 2.70
C SER A 271 14.03 -9.66 2.00
N LEU A 272 13.82 -8.45 2.56
CA LEU A 272 14.38 -7.20 2.05
C LEU A 272 15.72 -6.82 2.70
N THR A 273 16.13 -7.52 3.76
CA THR A 273 17.38 -7.24 4.46
C THR A 273 18.58 -7.49 3.55
N ARG A 274 19.43 -6.47 3.34
CA ARG A 274 20.52 -6.49 2.32
C ARG A 274 21.50 -7.64 2.43
N ARG A 275 21.76 -8.18 3.64
CA ARG A 275 22.67 -9.29 3.90
C ARG A 275 21.98 -10.46 4.62
N GLY A 276 20.65 -10.50 4.59
CA GLY A 276 19.88 -11.57 5.22
C GLY A 276 19.96 -12.88 4.43
N ARG A 277 19.89 -14.00 5.15
CA ARG A 277 19.77 -15.34 4.57
C ARG A 277 18.31 -15.71 4.24
N ALA A 278 17.34 -14.92 4.70
CA ALA A 278 15.91 -15.15 4.47
C ALA A 278 15.50 -14.64 3.09
N LEU A 279 15.67 -15.49 2.07
CA LEU A 279 15.23 -15.16 0.72
C LEU A 279 13.71 -15.28 0.59
N ALA A 280 13.08 -14.41 -0.18
CA ALA A 280 11.70 -14.58 -0.59
C ALA A 280 11.56 -15.85 -1.43
N ARG A 281 10.65 -16.76 -1.06
CA ARG A 281 10.39 -17.98 -1.84
C ARG A 281 9.29 -17.78 -2.88
N ARG A 282 8.28 -17.00 -2.56
CA ARG A 282 7.11 -16.73 -3.43
C ARG A 282 6.82 -15.25 -3.47
N THR A 283 6.57 -14.71 -4.66
CA THR A 283 6.21 -13.31 -4.90
C THR A 283 4.96 -12.89 -4.12
N LEU A 284 3.95 -13.78 -4.04
CA LEU A 284 2.72 -13.53 -3.28
C LEU A 284 2.97 -13.30 -1.78
N ARG A 285 3.90 -14.03 -1.15
CA ARG A 285 4.24 -13.81 0.27
C ARG A 285 4.93 -12.46 0.50
N LEU A 286 5.68 -11.98 -0.47
CA LEU A 286 6.29 -10.67 -0.42
C LEU A 286 5.21 -9.58 -0.52
N GLN A 287 4.20 -9.78 -1.36
CA GLN A 287 3.05 -8.89 -1.48
C GLN A 287 2.22 -8.87 -0.19
N ASP A 288 1.90 -10.03 0.38
CA ASP A 288 1.20 -10.12 1.68
C ASP A 288 1.96 -9.34 2.76
N GLY A 289 3.29 -9.51 2.84
CA GLY A 289 4.14 -8.79 3.78
C GLY A 289 4.17 -7.29 3.53
N MET A 290 4.20 -6.86 2.28
CA MET A 290 4.14 -5.46 1.90
C MET A 290 2.85 -4.82 2.42
N TYR A 291 1.70 -5.44 2.20
CA TYR A 291 0.42 -4.91 2.67
C TYR A 291 0.27 -4.95 4.19
N LEU A 292 0.73 -6.01 4.84
CA LEU A 292 0.72 -6.09 6.31
C LEU A 292 1.55 -4.94 6.92
N ILE A 293 2.80 -4.78 6.47
CA ILE A 293 3.70 -3.76 6.99
C ILE A 293 3.20 -2.36 6.64
N GLY A 294 2.73 -2.16 5.41
CA GLY A 294 2.21 -0.87 4.95
C GLY A 294 0.95 -0.44 5.70
N THR A 295 0.05 -1.38 6.02
CA THR A 295 -1.12 -1.09 6.86
C THR A 295 -0.71 -0.71 8.27
N VAL A 296 0.16 -1.48 8.93
CA VAL A 296 0.68 -1.14 10.27
C VAL A 296 1.53 0.15 10.27
N TYR A 297 2.10 0.53 9.15
CA TYR A 297 2.81 1.80 9.01
C TYR A 297 1.85 2.99 8.95
N ASN A 298 0.70 2.82 8.31
CA ASN A 298 -0.30 3.88 8.10
C ASN A 298 -1.21 4.11 9.32
N PHE A 299 -1.50 3.06 10.09
CA PHE A 299 -2.48 3.04 11.18
C PHE A 299 -1.87 2.55 12.50
#